data_abcd0e84a8ab8d13bc21af9eb1b6d102
#
_entry.id   abcd0e84a8ab8d13bc21af9eb1b6d102
#
_cell.length_a   1.000
_cell.length_b   1.000
_cell.length_c   1.000
_cell.angle_alpha   90.00
_cell.angle_beta   90.00
_cell.angle_gamma   90.00
#
_symmetry.space_group_name_H-M   'P 1'
#
loop_
_entity.id
_entity.type
_entity.pdbx_description
1 polymer ?
#
loop_
_entity_poly.entity_id
_entity_poly.type
_entity_poly.pdbx_seq_one_letter_code
_entity_poly.pdbx_strand_id
1 'polypeptide(L)'
;FHGCTVPRGWERMYPNYVGSEAVLASENLIFNQHFCDEEAFNACLHPFIRNAVGCMEFGGTFLNKRLNRGNNGGTTRRTTDVFQLATAVLFQNPIQNYALAPNNLTDAPQVCLDFMKQVPTTWDETRFIDGYPGKYAVVARRHGKQWYVAAVNGTKEVLKLKLELPMLAGQTLSFYNDDKELQPQLQTLKLKADGKFQLTLHPQGGAVLVQDWKTNEKEMGAYLFTYFKDDTHSLYFAVSDDGYTFTDVNNGQPIIAGDTIAEQKGIRDPHIYRAPDGTFYIAMTDLHIFAQQKGLRNTEWERDGAKYGWGNNRGFVLMKSKDLVNWTHHVVRIDKTFPGYDEIGCAWAPELVYDEHAGRIMIYFTMRMGNARNMLYYAYVNEDFDGLETEPRLLFQYPDATKSAIDADITKVGDKYHMFYVAHDGTPGIKQAVSKYINRGYTYLPEWVDPEPKACEAPNMWKRIGEDKWVVMYDIYGINPHNFGFSETTDFVNFKDLGHFNEGVMKATNFSSPKHGAVIHITKKEAEKLRKYWKNK
;
A
#
# COMPACT_ATOMS: atom_id res chain seq x y z
N PHE A 1 -14.60 11.65 -23.05
CA PHE A 1 -15.03 11.98 -24.42
C PHE A 1 -13.82 12.03 -25.34
N HIS A 2 -13.88 11.30 -26.44
CA HIS A 2 -12.91 11.36 -27.53
C HIS A 2 -13.39 12.34 -28.61
N GLY A 3 -12.46 12.99 -29.34
CA GLY A 3 -12.76 13.99 -30.36
C GLY A 3 -12.64 15.44 -29.88
N CYS A 4 -13.31 16.36 -30.55
CA CYS A 4 -13.06 17.80 -30.42
C CYS A 4 -13.77 18.51 -29.25
N THR A 5 -14.26 17.79 -28.27
CA THR A 5 -14.99 18.37 -27.13
C THR A 5 -14.02 18.98 -26.10
N VAL A 6 -13.96 20.29 -26.03
CA VAL A 6 -13.16 21.02 -25.03
C VAL A 6 -13.83 20.95 -23.66
N PRO A 7 -13.10 20.77 -22.55
CA PRO A 7 -13.64 20.83 -21.18
C PRO A 7 -14.37 22.15 -20.92
N ARG A 8 -15.59 22.06 -20.36
CA ARG A 8 -16.44 23.21 -20.03
C ARG A 8 -16.94 23.19 -18.59
N GLY A 9 -16.23 22.50 -17.70
CA GLY A 9 -16.63 22.30 -16.30
C GLY A 9 -17.63 21.16 -16.09
N TRP A 10 -17.86 20.31 -17.11
CA TRP A 10 -18.76 19.17 -16.98
C TRP A 10 -18.28 18.14 -15.97
N GLU A 11 -16.97 18.02 -15.75
CA GLU A 11 -16.34 17.21 -14.72
C GLU A 11 -16.78 17.57 -13.29
N ARG A 12 -17.30 18.81 -13.10
CA ARG A 12 -17.87 19.26 -11.83
C ARG A 12 -19.34 18.90 -11.65
N MET A 13 -20.03 18.57 -12.75
CA MET A 13 -21.46 18.28 -12.76
C MET A 13 -21.74 16.79 -12.92
N TYR A 14 -20.89 16.09 -13.64
CA TYR A 14 -21.09 14.69 -14.02
C TYR A 14 -19.90 13.85 -13.51
N PRO A 15 -20.08 13.06 -12.44
CA PRO A 15 -18.98 12.30 -11.83
C PRO A 15 -18.40 11.20 -12.73
N ASN A 16 -19.11 10.82 -13.78
CA ASN A 16 -18.65 9.88 -14.79
C ASN A 16 -17.91 10.53 -15.97
N TYR A 17 -17.80 11.88 -16.00
CA TYR A 17 -17.00 12.60 -16.98
C TYR A 17 -15.60 12.82 -16.41
N VAL A 18 -14.61 12.05 -16.86
CA VAL A 18 -13.25 12.06 -16.32
C VAL A 18 -12.25 12.81 -17.20
N GLY A 19 -12.57 13.06 -18.46
CA GLY A 19 -11.70 13.81 -19.37
C GLY A 19 -12.21 13.83 -20.80
N SER A 20 -11.55 14.62 -21.64
CA SER A 20 -11.80 14.65 -23.09
C SER A 20 -10.50 14.87 -23.85
N GLU A 21 -10.51 14.51 -25.13
CA GLU A 21 -9.37 14.69 -26.02
C GLU A 21 -9.17 16.18 -26.38
N ALA A 22 -9.84 16.68 -27.40
CA ALA A 22 -9.73 18.05 -27.94
C ALA A 22 -8.29 18.56 -28.04
N VAL A 23 -7.40 17.75 -28.57
CA VAL A 23 -5.95 18.00 -28.67
C VAL A 23 -5.39 17.26 -29.87
N LEU A 24 -4.23 17.67 -30.38
CA LEU A 24 -3.47 16.84 -31.29
C LEU A 24 -2.88 15.66 -30.49
N ALA A 25 -3.61 14.55 -30.48
CA ALA A 25 -3.30 13.37 -29.70
C ALA A 25 -2.36 12.41 -30.43
N SER A 26 -1.89 11.38 -29.73
CA SER A 26 -0.97 10.41 -30.31
C SER A 26 -1.58 9.61 -31.48
N GLU A 27 -2.89 9.44 -31.56
CA GLU A 27 -3.53 8.77 -32.71
C GLU A 27 -3.26 9.49 -34.05
N ASN A 28 -3.09 10.82 -34.04
CA ASN A 28 -2.82 11.58 -35.25
C ASN A 28 -1.49 11.20 -35.89
N LEU A 29 -0.54 10.69 -35.12
CA LEU A 29 0.79 10.30 -35.59
C LEU A 29 0.74 9.20 -36.67
N ILE A 30 -0.27 8.32 -36.65
CA ILE A 30 -0.45 7.25 -37.62
C ILE A 30 -1.00 7.74 -38.96
N PHE A 31 -1.62 8.91 -39.01
CA PHE A 31 -2.30 9.41 -40.21
C PHE A 31 -1.36 10.09 -41.19
N ASN A 32 -0.41 10.88 -40.67
CA ASN A 32 0.46 11.69 -41.50
C ASN A 32 1.82 11.92 -40.85
N GLN A 33 2.90 11.90 -41.65
CA GLN A 33 4.26 12.17 -41.16
C GLN A 33 4.42 13.56 -40.55
N HIS A 34 3.69 14.57 -41.05
CA HIS A 34 3.69 15.93 -40.50
C HIS A 34 3.33 15.92 -39.00
N PHE A 35 2.37 15.11 -38.58
CA PHE A 35 2.01 15.01 -37.15
C PHE A 35 3.13 14.42 -36.30
N CYS A 36 3.90 13.44 -36.82
CA CYS A 36 5.09 12.96 -36.15
C CYS A 36 6.21 14.03 -36.06
N ASP A 37 6.34 14.84 -37.09
CA ASP A 37 7.36 15.91 -37.14
C ASP A 37 7.05 17.05 -36.15
N GLU A 38 5.76 17.27 -35.83
CA GLU A 38 5.25 18.30 -34.91
C GLU A 38 4.94 17.76 -33.50
N GLU A 39 5.03 16.44 -33.25
CA GLU A 39 4.66 15.83 -31.97
C GLU A 39 5.36 16.47 -30.79
N ALA A 40 6.68 16.62 -30.87
CA ALA A 40 7.48 17.13 -29.77
C ALA A 40 7.13 18.58 -29.41
N PHE A 41 6.89 19.44 -30.43
CA PHE A 41 6.42 20.80 -30.24
C PHE A 41 5.05 20.81 -29.54
N ASN A 42 4.08 20.05 -30.05
CA ASN A 42 2.73 20.02 -29.51
C ASN A 42 2.71 19.46 -28.08
N ALA A 43 3.46 18.39 -27.79
CA ALA A 43 3.57 17.86 -26.44
C ALA A 43 4.13 18.88 -25.44
N CYS A 44 5.06 19.74 -25.86
CA CYS A 44 5.57 20.85 -25.05
C CYS A 44 4.62 22.05 -24.97
N LEU A 45 3.59 22.11 -25.80
CA LEU A 45 2.58 23.17 -25.79
C LEU A 45 1.38 22.81 -24.89
N HIS A 46 0.94 21.56 -24.92
CA HIS A 46 -0.27 21.11 -24.25
C HIS A 46 -0.34 21.39 -22.74
N PRO A 47 0.73 21.27 -21.93
CA PRO A 47 0.68 21.59 -20.51
C PRO A 47 0.27 23.03 -20.21
N PHE A 48 0.58 23.96 -21.12
CA PHE A 48 0.32 25.40 -20.96
C PHE A 48 -1.06 25.84 -21.46
N ILE A 49 -1.69 25.05 -22.31
CA ILE A 49 -2.97 25.41 -22.95
C ILE A 49 -4.06 24.39 -22.63
N ARG A 50 -4.06 23.23 -23.30
CA ARG A 50 -5.17 22.26 -23.24
C ARG A 50 -5.28 21.56 -21.89
N ASN A 51 -4.18 21.09 -21.32
CA ASN A 51 -4.19 20.38 -20.04
C ASN A 51 -4.36 21.33 -18.84
N ALA A 52 -4.12 22.62 -19.03
CA ALA A 52 -4.36 23.65 -18.01
C ALA A 52 -5.85 23.86 -17.71
N VAL A 53 -6.75 23.50 -18.62
CA VAL A 53 -8.20 23.68 -18.46
C VAL A 53 -8.95 22.41 -18.05
N GLY A 54 -8.28 21.28 -17.95
CA GLY A 54 -8.89 20.02 -17.50
C GLY A 54 -8.14 18.78 -17.95
N CYS A 55 -8.62 17.62 -17.49
CA CYS A 55 -8.05 16.33 -17.86
C CYS A 55 -8.06 16.14 -19.37
N MET A 56 -6.95 15.62 -19.91
CA MET A 56 -6.68 15.52 -21.32
C MET A 56 -6.37 14.09 -21.72
N GLU A 57 -7.25 13.48 -22.50
CA GLU A 57 -6.95 12.24 -23.18
C GLU A 57 -5.94 12.52 -24.31
N PHE A 58 -4.76 11.93 -24.22
CA PHE A 58 -3.70 12.10 -25.22
C PHE A 58 -3.59 10.88 -26.16
N GLY A 59 -4.15 9.74 -25.77
CA GLY A 59 -4.16 8.52 -26.58
C GLY A 59 -2.91 7.65 -26.45
N GLY A 60 -1.99 8.01 -25.53
CA GLY A 60 -0.99 7.08 -25.03
C GLY A 60 0.41 7.18 -25.62
N THR A 61 1.24 6.32 -25.09
CA THR A 61 2.68 6.20 -25.30
C THR A 61 2.97 5.20 -26.43
N PHE A 62 3.59 5.64 -27.51
CA PHE A 62 4.07 4.76 -28.59
C PHE A 62 5.50 4.29 -28.30
N LEU A 63 5.75 2.97 -28.40
CA LEU A 63 7.11 2.43 -28.38
C LEU A 63 7.61 2.02 -29.79
N ASN A 64 6.69 1.80 -30.74
CA ASN A 64 7.07 1.58 -32.13
C ASN A 64 7.74 2.83 -32.73
N LYS A 65 8.82 2.67 -33.48
CA LYS A 65 9.46 3.73 -34.28
C LYS A 65 8.73 3.92 -35.62
N ARG A 66 8.30 2.84 -36.23
CA ARG A 66 7.44 2.82 -37.40
C ARG A 66 6.03 2.52 -36.94
N LEU A 67 5.11 3.45 -37.15
CA LEU A 67 3.81 3.45 -36.51
C LEU A 67 2.78 2.54 -37.24
N ASN A 68 3.13 1.28 -37.33
CA ASN A 68 2.20 0.21 -37.70
C ASN A 68 2.36 -0.97 -36.71
N ARG A 69 1.50 -1.97 -36.81
CA ARG A 69 1.49 -3.13 -35.90
C ARG A 69 2.79 -3.96 -35.91
N GLY A 70 3.54 -3.92 -37.00
CA GLY A 70 4.77 -4.69 -37.14
C GLY A 70 6.05 -3.89 -36.90
N ASN A 71 5.95 -2.60 -36.55
CA ASN A 71 7.09 -1.68 -36.40
C ASN A 71 7.98 -1.60 -37.65
N ASN A 72 7.44 -1.82 -38.83
CA ASN A 72 8.20 -1.95 -40.10
C ASN A 72 7.66 -1.05 -41.23
N GLY A 73 6.62 -0.26 -41.01
CA GLY A 73 5.99 0.60 -41.99
C GLY A 73 5.18 1.74 -41.37
N GLY A 74 4.44 2.49 -42.17
CA GLY A 74 3.68 3.66 -41.73
C GLY A 74 4.57 4.89 -41.50
N THR A 75 4.07 5.83 -40.74
CA THR A 75 4.79 7.05 -40.32
C THR A 75 5.95 6.73 -39.39
N THR A 76 6.87 7.66 -39.22
CA THR A 76 8.07 7.49 -38.37
C THR A 76 8.01 8.45 -37.20
N ARG A 77 7.95 7.91 -35.96
CA ARG A 77 8.05 8.68 -34.74
C ARG A 77 9.42 9.35 -34.63
N ARG A 78 9.46 10.64 -34.27
CA ARG A 78 10.70 11.41 -34.10
C ARG A 78 11.20 11.41 -32.67
N THR A 79 10.30 11.42 -31.71
CA THR A 79 10.62 11.46 -30.28
C THR A 79 11.29 10.17 -29.80
N THR A 80 12.03 10.25 -28.70
CA THR A 80 12.65 9.09 -28.05
C THR A 80 11.62 8.27 -27.28
N ASP A 81 12.02 7.06 -26.84
CA ASP A 81 11.16 6.23 -26.00
C ASP A 81 10.93 6.90 -24.62
N VAL A 82 11.97 7.52 -24.05
CA VAL A 82 11.82 8.21 -22.76
C VAL A 82 10.97 9.49 -22.88
N PHE A 83 10.97 10.16 -24.03
CA PHE A 83 10.01 11.23 -24.31
C PHE A 83 8.56 10.68 -24.18
N GLN A 84 8.31 9.53 -24.79
CA GLN A 84 7.00 8.89 -24.72
C GLN A 84 6.62 8.48 -23.29
N LEU A 85 7.56 7.90 -22.51
CA LEU A 85 7.31 7.60 -21.08
C LEU A 85 6.97 8.87 -20.29
N ALA A 86 7.66 9.98 -20.56
CA ALA A 86 7.44 11.23 -19.86
C ALA A 86 6.02 11.79 -20.08
N THR A 87 5.38 11.52 -21.23
CA THR A 87 4.01 11.97 -21.49
C THR A 87 3.00 11.38 -20.52
N ALA A 88 3.23 10.17 -20.01
CA ALA A 88 2.36 9.52 -19.02
C ALA A 88 2.31 10.27 -17.68
N VAL A 89 3.37 11.00 -17.33
CA VAL A 89 3.43 11.87 -16.15
C VAL A 89 3.08 13.31 -16.49
N LEU A 90 3.51 13.79 -17.66
CA LEU A 90 3.34 15.18 -18.10
C LEU A 90 1.87 15.56 -18.25
N PHE A 91 1.04 14.65 -18.80
CA PHE A 91 -0.36 14.90 -19.05
C PHE A 91 -1.25 14.35 -17.94
N GLN A 92 -2.21 15.14 -17.52
CA GLN A 92 -3.17 14.73 -16.50
C GLN A 92 -4.41 14.13 -17.15
N ASN A 93 -4.58 12.83 -16.97
CA ASN A 93 -5.80 12.11 -17.29
C ASN A 93 -5.93 10.87 -16.39
N PRO A 94 -7.05 10.67 -15.67
CA PRO A 94 -7.23 9.49 -14.82
C PRO A 94 -7.39 8.17 -15.59
N ILE A 95 -7.62 8.24 -16.91
CA ILE A 95 -7.61 7.09 -17.81
C ILE A 95 -6.39 7.18 -18.71
N GLN A 96 -5.43 6.27 -18.52
CA GLN A 96 -4.21 6.21 -19.32
C GLN A 96 -4.34 5.12 -20.40
N ASN A 97 -4.36 5.53 -21.64
CA ASN A 97 -4.28 4.62 -22.80
C ASN A 97 -2.84 4.51 -23.26
N TYR A 98 -2.36 3.30 -23.49
CA TYR A 98 -1.06 3.06 -24.09
C TYR A 98 -1.23 2.57 -25.53
N ALA A 99 -0.57 3.25 -26.47
CA ALA A 99 -0.61 2.88 -27.90
C ALA A 99 0.38 1.74 -28.20
N LEU A 100 0.28 0.63 -27.41
CA LEU A 100 1.11 -0.55 -27.59
C LEU A 100 0.53 -1.46 -28.66
N ALA A 101 1.41 -2.02 -29.49
CA ALA A 101 1.10 -3.07 -30.44
C ALA A 101 1.57 -4.43 -29.92
N PRO A 102 1.04 -5.59 -30.39
CA PRO A 102 1.42 -6.91 -29.90
C PRO A 102 2.92 -7.21 -29.96
N ASN A 103 3.64 -6.68 -30.96
CA ASN A 103 5.10 -6.83 -31.06
C ASN A 103 5.84 -6.21 -29.87
N ASN A 104 5.30 -5.18 -29.21
CA ASN A 104 5.96 -4.52 -28.09
C ASN A 104 6.16 -5.42 -26.87
N LEU A 105 5.41 -6.51 -26.77
CA LEU A 105 5.64 -7.52 -25.72
C LEU A 105 6.99 -8.26 -25.90
N THR A 106 7.56 -8.21 -27.10
CA THR A 106 8.80 -8.94 -27.45
C THR A 106 9.94 -8.04 -27.93
N ASP A 107 9.65 -6.87 -28.52
CA ASP A 107 10.65 -5.98 -29.12
C ASP A 107 10.85 -4.64 -28.42
N ALA A 108 9.94 -4.26 -27.54
CA ALA A 108 10.09 -3.02 -26.77
C ALA A 108 11.11 -3.19 -25.62
N PRO A 109 11.88 -2.13 -25.30
CA PRO A 109 12.78 -2.17 -24.15
C PRO A 109 12.03 -2.48 -22.85
N GLN A 110 12.49 -3.49 -22.11
CA GLN A 110 11.81 -3.93 -20.87
C GLN A 110 11.68 -2.81 -19.85
N VAL A 111 12.67 -1.93 -19.74
CA VAL A 111 12.63 -0.75 -18.85
C VAL A 111 11.42 0.17 -19.12
N CYS A 112 11.00 0.30 -20.37
CA CYS A 112 9.82 1.06 -20.75
C CYS A 112 8.53 0.36 -20.30
N LEU A 113 8.43 -0.95 -20.54
CA LEU A 113 7.27 -1.74 -20.15
C LEU A 113 7.10 -1.77 -18.63
N ASP A 114 8.20 -1.88 -17.89
CA ASP A 114 8.18 -1.89 -16.42
C ASP A 114 7.77 -0.54 -15.85
N PHE A 115 8.22 0.58 -16.44
CA PHE A 115 7.74 1.91 -16.09
C PHE A 115 6.23 2.06 -16.32
N MET A 116 5.73 1.63 -17.48
CA MET A 116 4.32 1.75 -17.87
C MET A 116 3.39 0.94 -16.95
N LYS A 117 3.86 -0.16 -16.36
CA LYS A 117 3.11 -0.94 -15.35
C LYS A 117 2.99 -0.24 -14.01
N GLN A 118 3.89 0.70 -13.68
CA GLN A 118 4.03 1.28 -12.34
C GLN A 118 3.56 2.74 -12.27
N VAL A 119 3.56 3.47 -13.38
CA VAL A 119 3.18 4.87 -13.38
C VAL A 119 1.70 5.04 -13.01
N PRO A 120 1.38 5.89 -11.99
CA PRO A 120 0.00 6.13 -11.62
C PRO A 120 -0.74 6.98 -12.65
N THR A 121 -2.06 6.94 -12.63
CA THR A 121 -2.92 7.72 -13.52
C THR A 121 -3.59 8.89 -12.81
N THR A 122 -3.55 8.91 -11.48
CA THR A 122 -4.11 9.98 -10.63
C THR A 122 -3.02 10.64 -9.81
N TRP A 123 -3.19 11.93 -9.54
CA TRP A 123 -2.17 12.75 -8.90
C TRP A 123 -2.79 13.61 -7.80
N ASP A 124 -2.17 13.61 -6.62
CA ASP A 124 -2.60 14.38 -5.45
C ASP A 124 -2.08 15.81 -5.50
N GLU A 125 -0.93 16.02 -6.16
CA GLU A 125 -0.30 17.33 -6.27
C GLU A 125 0.42 17.46 -7.61
N THR A 126 0.39 18.68 -8.19
CA THR A 126 1.13 19.04 -9.40
C THR A 126 1.90 20.32 -9.16
N ARG A 127 3.20 20.30 -9.49
CA ARG A 127 4.07 21.49 -9.49
C ARG A 127 4.66 21.73 -10.87
N PHE A 128 4.48 22.91 -11.40
CA PHE A 128 5.24 23.36 -12.55
C PHE A 128 6.67 23.69 -12.08
N ILE A 129 7.66 23.06 -12.71
CA ILE A 129 9.07 23.22 -12.34
C ILE A 129 9.77 24.20 -13.27
N ASP A 130 9.67 23.99 -14.58
CA ASP A 130 10.28 24.85 -15.59
C ASP A 130 9.63 24.58 -16.96
N GLY A 131 9.73 25.50 -17.89
CA GLY A 131 9.22 25.27 -19.23
C GLY A 131 8.96 26.53 -20.04
N TYR A 132 8.89 26.34 -21.34
CA TYR A 132 8.49 27.35 -22.31
C TYR A 132 7.60 26.72 -23.38
N PRO A 133 6.39 27.24 -23.66
CA PRO A 133 5.43 26.67 -24.60
C PRO A 133 6.08 26.30 -25.94
N GLY A 134 5.87 25.03 -26.36
CA GLY A 134 6.41 24.49 -27.61
C GLY A 134 7.91 24.17 -27.60
N LYS A 135 8.67 24.56 -26.56
CA LYS A 135 10.11 24.31 -26.49
C LYS A 135 10.46 23.19 -25.54
N TYR A 136 9.97 23.27 -24.32
CA TYR A 136 10.16 22.22 -23.32
C TYR A 136 9.16 22.39 -22.17
N ALA A 137 8.96 21.31 -21.42
CA ALA A 137 8.16 21.35 -20.19
C ALA A 137 8.75 20.41 -19.14
N VAL A 138 8.75 20.86 -17.89
CA VAL A 138 9.15 20.08 -16.72
C VAL A 138 8.06 20.21 -15.66
N VAL A 139 7.43 19.08 -15.32
CA VAL A 139 6.33 19.04 -14.35
C VAL A 139 6.65 17.98 -13.31
N ALA A 140 6.44 18.30 -12.04
CA ALA A 140 6.48 17.33 -10.95
C ALA A 140 5.05 16.99 -10.50
N ARG A 141 4.79 15.71 -10.26
CA ARG A 141 3.51 15.21 -9.78
C ARG A 141 3.70 14.23 -8.63
N ARG A 142 2.84 14.30 -7.64
CA ARG A 142 2.85 13.38 -6.49
C ARG A 142 1.63 12.46 -6.55
N HIS A 143 1.89 11.18 -6.30
CA HIS A 143 0.88 10.17 -6.02
C HIS A 143 1.20 9.51 -4.68
N GLY A 144 0.29 9.60 -3.71
CA GLY A 144 0.57 9.21 -2.33
C GLY A 144 1.79 9.95 -1.81
N LYS A 145 2.83 9.22 -1.45
CA LYS A 145 4.11 9.78 -0.96
C LYS A 145 5.20 9.88 -2.04
N GLN A 146 4.94 9.38 -3.25
CA GLN A 146 5.93 9.25 -4.31
C GLN A 146 5.84 10.40 -5.31
N TRP A 147 6.96 11.06 -5.55
CA TRP A 147 7.10 12.10 -6.56
C TRP A 147 7.63 11.56 -7.87
N TYR A 148 7.08 12.08 -8.95
CA TYR A 148 7.50 11.89 -10.34
C TYR A 148 7.82 13.25 -10.95
N VAL A 149 8.94 13.38 -11.64
CA VAL A 149 9.28 14.59 -12.40
C VAL A 149 9.46 14.19 -13.86
N ALA A 150 8.61 14.69 -14.74
CA ALA A 150 8.71 14.46 -16.17
C ALA A 150 9.26 15.70 -16.87
N ALA A 151 10.18 15.50 -17.79
CA ALA A 151 10.76 16.53 -18.62
C ALA A 151 10.77 16.10 -20.09
N VAL A 152 10.39 16.97 -20.98
CA VAL A 152 10.38 16.75 -22.44
C VAL A 152 11.00 17.93 -23.18
N ASN A 153 11.74 17.65 -24.26
CA ASN A 153 12.37 18.63 -25.15
C ASN A 153 11.66 18.64 -26.52
N GLY A 154 10.95 19.71 -26.83
CA GLY A 154 10.27 19.92 -28.11
C GLY A 154 11.18 20.42 -29.23
N THR A 155 12.45 20.71 -28.95
CA THR A 155 13.38 21.28 -29.92
C THR A 155 14.27 20.20 -30.58
N LYS A 156 14.95 20.60 -31.66
CA LYS A 156 15.94 19.77 -32.36
C LYS A 156 17.37 19.99 -31.82
N GLU A 157 17.50 20.70 -30.70
CA GLU A 157 18.78 21.00 -30.05
C GLU A 157 18.88 20.26 -28.71
N VAL A 158 20.10 20.02 -28.24
CA VAL A 158 20.35 19.53 -26.88
C VAL A 158 20.00 20.62 -25.88
N LEU A 159 19.17 20.28 -24.89
CA LEU A 159 18.75 21.22 -23.86
C LEU A 159 19.42 20.89 -22.53
N LYS A 160 20.03 21.89 -21.89
CA LYS A 160 20.64 21.76 -20.56
C LYS A 160 19.86 22.65 -19.57
N LEU A 161 19.22 21.99 -18.61
CA LEU A 161 18.38 22.65 -17.60
C LEU A 161 19.04 22.60 -16.23
N LYS A 162 18.85 23.66 -15.44
CA LYS A 162 19.19 23.69 -14.01
C LYS A 162 17.89 23.70 -13.22
N LEU A 163 17.52 22.56 -12.68
CA LEU A 163 16.27 22.36 -11.97
C LEU A 163 16.46 22.53 -10.46
N GLU A 164 15.44 23.06 -9.78
CA GLU A 164 15.32 23.08 -8.33
C GLU A 164 14.16 22.16 -7.92
N LEU A 165 14.49 21.07 -7.24
CA LEU A 165 13.58 20.00 -6.85
C LEU A 165 13.62 19.80 -5.32
N PRO A 166 13.17 20.81 -4.53
CA PRO A 166 13.28 20.75 -3.06
C PRO A 166 12.52 19.57 -2.46
N MET A 167 11.42 19.09 -3.09
CA MET A 167 10.66 17.93 -2.66
C MET A 167 11.45 16.61 -2.78
N LEU A 168 12.52 16.57 -3.56
CA LEU A 168 13.37 15.40 -3.77
C LEU A 168 14.77 15.57 -3.14
N ALA A 169 15.01 16.64 -2.40
CA ALA A 169 16.31 16.94 -1.80
C ALA A 169 16.82 15.77 -0.92
N GLY A 170 18.03 15.31 -1.22
CA GLY A 170 18.67 14.19 -0.48
C GLY A 170 18.08 12.81 -0.76
N GLN A 171 17.08 12.69 -1.63
CA GLN A 171 16.41 11.43 -1.94
C GLN A 171 17.19 10.60 -2.96
N THR A 172 16.97 9.28 -2.94
CA THR A 172 17.38 8.36 -4.01
C THR A 172 16.27 8.34 -5.07
N LEU A 173 16.67 8.36 -6.33
CA LEU A 173 15.77 8.46 -7.48
C LEU A 173 16.08 7.39 -8.51
N SER A 174 15.05 6.82 -9.09
CA SER A 174 15.11 6.11 -10.36
C SER A 174 15.04 7.14 -11.49
N PHE A 175 16.08 7.18 -12.31
CA PHE A 175 16.22 8.15 -13.38
C PHE A 175 16.14 7.46 -14.74
N TYR A 176 15.02 7.66 -15.42
CA TYR A 176 14.79 7.22 -16.80
C TYR A 176 15.25 8.33 -17.74
N ASN A 177 16.17 8.05 -18.62
CA ASN A 177 16.71 9.01 -19.59
C ASN A 177 17.21 8.33 -20.86
N ASP A 178 17.42 9.11 -21.89
CA ASP A 178 18.03 8.65 -23.14
C ASP A 178 19.54 8.54 -22.97
N ASP A 179 20.14 7.46 -23.43
CA ASP A 179 21.60 7.32 -23.56
C ASP A 179 22.13 8.05 -24.80
N LYS A 180 23.42 7.88 -25.11
CA LYS A 180 24.07 8.56 -26.26
C LYS A 180 23.54 8.08 -27.62
N GLU A 181 23.04 6.87 -27.68
CA GLU A 181 22.42 6.23 -28.84
C GLU A 181 20.90 6.44 -28.88
N LEU A 182 20.37 7.32 -27.99
CA LEU A 182 18.94 7.62 -27.81
C LEU A 182 18.11 6.38 -27.41
N GLN A 183 18.76 5.41 -26.72
CA GLN A 183 18.05 4.28 -26.15
C GLN A 183 17.62 4.59 -24.71
N PRO A 184 16.47 4.06 -24.27
CA PRO A 184 16.02 4.27 -22.91
C PRO A 184 16.90 3.50 -21.92
N GLN A 185 17.33 4.19 -20.87
CA GLN A 185 18.07 3.57 -19.75
C GLN A 185 17.47 3.98 -18.41
N LEU A 186 17.68 3.14 -17.41
CA LEU A 186 17.34 3.39 -16.02
C LEU A 186 18.62 3.47 -15.19
N GLN A 187 18.79 4.58 -14.48
CA GLN A 187 19.91 4.82 -13.56
C GLN A 187 19.38 5.12 -12.17
N THR A 188 20.12 4.73 -11.14
CA THR A 188 19.86 5.18 -9.77
C THR A 188 20.76 6.38 -9.49
N LEU A 189 20.18 7.48 -9.03
CA LEU A 189 20.92 8.66 -8.61
C LEU A 189 20.45 9.14 -7.23
N LYS A 190 21.36 9.75 -6.47
CA LYS A 190 21.04 10.42 -5.22
C LYS A 190 21.10 11.93 -5.44
N LEU A 191 19.97 12.60 -5.23
CA LEU A 191 19.90 14.05 -5.34
C LEU A 191 20.61 14.69 -4.13
N LYS A 192 21.31 15.81 -4.37
CA LYS A 192 21.97 16.56 -3.30
C LYS A 192 20.94 17.15 -2.33
N ALA A 193 21.40 17.45 -1.11
CA ALA A 193 20.54 18.02 -0.06
C ALA A 193 19.99 19.42 -0.39
N ASP A 194 20.58 20.14 -1.35
CA ASP A 194 20.10 21.43 -1.84
C ASP A 194 18.99 21.32 -2.91
N GLY A 195 18.65 20.09 -3.32
CA GLY A 195 17.61 19.81 -4.32
C GLY A 195 17.94 20.25 -5.73
N LYS A 196 19.18 20.69 -6.01
CA LYS A 196 19.59 21.14 -7.35
C LYS A 196 20.00 19.98 -8.23
N PHE A 197 19.49 19.99 -9.47
CA PHE A 197 19.76 18.97 -10.47
C PHE A 197 20.06 19.58 -11.84
N GLN A 198 21.13 19.10 -12.49
CA GLN A 198 21.41 19.44 -13.89
C GLN A 198 20.90 18.33 -14.78
N LEU A 199 19.90 18.66 -15.61
CA LEU A 199 19.28 17.75 -16.56
C LEU A 199 19.73 18.08 -17.98
N THR A 200 20.19 17.08 -18.71
CA THR A 200 20.44 17.18 -20.16
C THR A 200 19.39 16.35 -20.90
N LEU A 201 18.67 16.98 -21.81
CA LEU A 201 17.72 16.35 -22.70
C LEU A 201 18.25 16.34 -24.12
N HIS A 202 18.22 15.19 -24.76
CA HIS A 202 18.54 15.07 -26.19
C HIS A 202 17.49 15.77 -27.07
N PRO A 203 17.76 16.08 -28.34
CA PRO A 203 16.76 16.59 -29.28
C PRO A 203 15.53 15.67 -29.31
N GLN A 204 14.34 16.26 -29.11
CA GLN A 204 13.07 15.52 -29.04
C GLN A 204 13.10 14.32 -28.04
N GLY A 205 13.94 14.44 -27.02
CA GLY A 205 14.15 13.47 -25.97
C GLY A 205 13.39 13.82 -24.69
N GLY A 206 13.37 12.87 -23.75
CA GLY A 206 12.69 12.99 -22.47
C GLY A 206 13.50 12.50 -21.28
N ALA A 207 12.96 12.76 -20.11
CA ALA A 207 13.46 12.22 -18.85
C ALA A 207 12.32 12.07 -17.85
N VAL A 208 12.42 11.02 -17.00
CA VAL A 208 11.55 10.88 -15.83
C VAL A 208 12.41 10.58 -14.61
N LEU A 209 12.22 11.36 -13.55
CA LEU A 209 12.76 11.10 -12.22
C LEU A 209 11.63 10.53 -11.36
N VAL A 210 11.84 9.38 -10.75
CA VAL A 210 10.88 8.76 -9.84
C VAL A 210 11.54 8.65 -8.48
N GLN A 211 10.90 9.18 -7.44
CA GLN A 211 11.39 9.04 -6.07
C GLN A 211 11.42 7.58 -5.66
N ASP A 212 12.59 7.08 -5.30
CA ASP A 212 12.73 5.77 -4.67
C ASP A 212 12.48 5.94 -3.16
N TRP A 213 11.21 5.83 -2.78
CA TRP A 213 10.75 6.06 -1.41
C TRP A 213 10.55 4.77 -0.63
N LYS A 214 10.65 3.62 -1.32
CA LYS A 214 10.49 2.32 -0.69
C LYS A 214 11.74 1.92 0.08
N THR A 215 11.54 1.33 1.26
CA THR A 215 12.61 0.74 2.04
C THR A 215 13.25 -0.41 1.27
N ASN A 216 14.57 -0.48 1.29
CA ASN A 216 15.30 -1.57 0.64
C ASN A 216 15.10 -2.87 1.41
N GLU A 217 14.38 -3.82 0.85
CA GLU A 217 14.15 -5.15 1.48
C GLU A 217 15.45 -5.91 1.78
N LYS A 218 16.52 -5.65 1.04
CA LYS A 218 17.86 -6.25 1.29
C LYS A 218 18.50 -5.78 2.59
N GLU A 219 18.01 -4.70 3.20
CA GLU A 219 18.47 -4.22 4.50
C GLU A 219 17.78 -4.93 5.67
N MET A 220 16.70 -5.67 5.42
CA MET A 220 16.00 -6.42 6.45
C MET A 220 16.85 -7.59 6.92
N GLY A 221 16.97 -7.79 8.22
CA GLY A 221 17.83 -8.81 8.82
C GLY A 221 17.37 -9.30 10.18
N ALA A 222 16.17 -8.92 10.61
CA ALA A 222 15.52 -9.36 11.84
C ALA A 222 14.00 -9.24 11.72
N TYR A 223 13.28 -9.76 12.69
CA TYR A 223 11.83 -9.77 12.78
C TYR A 223 11.37 -9.10 14.05
N LEU A 224 10.27 -8.35 13.96
CA LEU A 224 9.58 -7.78 15.11
C LEU A 224 8.18 -8.39 15.18
N PHE A 225 7.86 -9.03 16.28
CA PHE A 225 6.55 -9.56 16.64
C PHE A 225 5.88 -8.65 17.64
N THR A 226 4.67 -8.19 17.34
CA THR A 226 3.81 -7.48 18.29
C THR A 226 2.71 -8.42 18.74
N TYR A 227 2.31 -8.29 20.03
CA TYR A 227 1.23 -9.10 20.61
C TYR A 227 0.59 -8.38 21.80
N PHE A 228 -0.54 -8.88 22.25
CA PHE A 228 -1.15 -8.47 23.52
C PHE A 228 -1.32 -9.69 24.45
N LYS A 229 -1.77 -9.45 25.69
CA LYS A 229 -2.15 -10.49 26.63
C LYS A 229 -3.50 -10.18 27.25
N ASP A 230 -4.31 -11.20 27.50
CA ASP A 230 -5.65 -11.04 28.10
C ASP A 230 -5.62 -10.51 29.53
N ASP A 231 -4.55 -10.76 30.29
CA ASP A 231 -4.42 -10.27 31.67
C ASP A 231 -4.21 -8.76 31.75
N THR A 232 -3.54 -8.17 30.79
CA THR A 232 -3.14 -6.76 30.81
C THR A 232 -3.82 -5.89 29.76
N HIS A 233 -4.31 -6.46 28.64
CA HIS A 233 -4.81 -5.71 27.48
C HIS A 233 -3.86 -4.60 27.04
N SER A 234 -2.57 -4.92 26.97
CA SER A 234 -1.46 -4.00 26.71
C SER A 234 -0.61 -4.49 25.54
N LEU A 235 0.22 -3.59 24.97
CA LEU A 235 1.08 -3.87 23.82
C LEU A 235 2.44 -4.40 24.24
N TYR A 236 2.89 -5.48 23.58
CA TYR A 236 4.18 -6.14 23.78
C TYR A 236 4.93 -6.27 22.48
N PHE A 237 6.27 -6.29 22.57
CA PHE A 237 7.19 -6.53 21.45
C PHE A 237 8.15 -7.66 21.75
N ALA A 238 8.33 -8.56 20.77
CA ALA A 238 9.41 -9.55 20.77
C ALA A 238 10.22 -9.45 19.47
N VAL A 239 11.52 -9.69 19.54
CA VAL A 239 12.44 -9.60 18.40
C VAL A 239 13.07 -10.97 18.13
N SER A 240 13.25 -11.31 16.84
CA SER A 240 13.97 -12.49 16.40
C SER A 240 15.02 -12.13 15.34
N ASP A 241 16.19 -12.76 15.39
CA ASP A 241 17.23 -12.62 14.37
C ASP A 241 17.15 -13.72 13.28
N ASP A 242 16.46 -14.82 13.59
CA ASP A 242 16.37 -16.00 12.73
C ASP A 242 14.94 -16.31 12.20
N GLY A 243 13.92 -15.59 12.71
CA GLY A 243 12.52 -15.84 12.42
C GLY A 243 11.96 -17.11 13.06
N TYR A 244 12.71 -17.75 13.99
CA TYR A 244 12.29 -18.93 14.73
C TYR A 244 12.25 -18.68 16.24
N THR A 245 13.23 -17.95 16.78
CA THR A 245 13.37 -17.70 18.20
C THR A 245 13.03 -16.25 18.52
N PHE A 246 11.91 -16.02 19.18
CA PHE A 246 11.44 -14.70 19.58
C PHE A 246 11.73 -14.44 21.06
N THR A 247 12.27 -13.26 21.35
CA THR A 247 12.58 -12.81 22.70
C THR A 247 11.89 -11.47 22.94
N ASP A 248 11.04 -11.40 23.97
CA ASP A 248 10.40 -10.16 24.38
C ASP A 248 11.44 -9.12 24.81
N VAL A 249 11.28 -7.89 24.34
CA VAL A 249 12.28 -6.84 24.52
C VAL A 249 12.25 -6.21 25.91
N ASN A 250 11.13 -6.35 26.64
CA ASN A 250 10.91 -5.76 27.97
C ASN A 250 10.68 -6.82 29.06
N ASN A 251 11.27 -8.00 28.91
CA ASN A 251 11.19 -9.10 29.88
C ASN A 251 9.74 -9.52 30.22
N GLY A 252 8.87 -9.57 29.22
CA GLY A 252 7.47 -9.96 29.37
C GLY A 252 6.60 -8.88 30.02
N GLN A 253 7.10 -7.65 30.19
CA GLN A 253 6.32 -6.49 30.57
C GLN A 253 5.85 -5.72 29.34
N PRO A 254 4.69 -5.04 29.40
CA PRO A 254 4.20 -4.28 28.25
C PRO A 254 5.15 -3.14 27.90
N ILE A 255 5.28 -2.85 26.60
CA ILE A 255 5.98 -1.66 26.11
C ILE A 255 5.11 -0.42 26.24
N ILE A 256 3.78 -0.58 26.14
CA ILE A 256 2.77 0.46 26.33
C ILE A 256 1.57 -0.18 27.06
N ALA A 257 1.16 0.44 28.16
CA ALA A 257 -0.02 0.03 28.90
C ALA A 257 -1.30 0.47 28.15
N GLY A 258 -2.22 -0.48 27.90
CA GLY A 258 -3.42 -0.24 27.10
C GLY A 258 -4.38 0.80 27.70
N ASP A 259 -4.42 0.90 29.04
CA ASP A 259 -5.25 1.88 29.75
C ASP A 259 -4.79 3.33 29.59
N THR A 260 -3.57 3.55 29.10
CA THR A 260 -3.01 4.88 28.86
C THR A 260 -3.32 5.43 27.46
N ILE A 261 -3.70 4.57 26.51
CA ILE A 261 -3.86 4.93 25.09
C ILE A 261 -5.25 4.65 24.52
N ALA A 262 -6.08 3.85 25.22
CA ALA A 262 -7.39 3.42 24.77
C ALA A 262 -8.51 4.01 25.60
N GLU A 263 -9.65 4.36 24.98
CA GLU A 263 -10.85 4.82 25.69
C GLU A 263 -11.44 3.70 26.54
N GLN A 264 -11.47 2.46 26.04
CA GLN A 264 -11.93 1.27 26.77
C GLN A 264 -10.93 0.77 27.83
N LYS A 265 -9.83 1.49 28.07
CA LYS A 265 -8.81 1.14 29.07
C LYS A 265 -8.07 -0.16 28.76
N GLY A 266 -7.92 -0.49 27.50
CA GLY A 266 -7.15 -1.64 27.03
C GLY A 266 -7.20 -1.78 25.52
N ILE A 267 -6.20 -2.45 25.01
CA ILE A 267 -6.09 -2.78 23.57
C ILE A 267 -6.09 -4.28 23.36
N ARG A 268 -6.57 -4.69 22.19
CA ARG A 268 -6.47 -6.05 21.66
C ARG A 268 -5.95 -6.03 20.23
N ASP A 269 -5.58 -7.19 19.73
CA ASP A 269 -5.35 -7.49 18.32
C ASP A 269 -4.38 -6.50 17.64
N PRO A 270 -3.16 -6.31 18.18
CA PRO A 270 -2.21 -5.35 17.62
C PRO A 270 -1.66 -5.86 16.28
N HIS A 271 -1.87 -5.10 15.22
CA HIS A 271 -1.21 -5.29 13.93
C HIS A 271 -0.18 -4.20 13.71
N ILE A 272 1.08 -4.59 13.49
CA ILE A 272 2.16 -3.66 13.11
C ILE A 272 2.41 -3.74 11.61
N TYR A 273 2.60 -2.59 10.99
CA TYR A 273 2.88 -2.46 9.58
C TYR A 273 4.08 -1.54 9.33
N ARG A 274 5.03 -1.99 8.54
CA ARG A 274 6.12 -1.15 8.04
C ARG A 274 5.74 -0.65 6.65
N ALA A 275 5.46 0.65 6.55
CA ALA A 275 5.16 1.24 5.26
C ALA A 275 6.39 1.27 4.35
N PRO A 276 6.20 1.38 3.03
CA PRO A 276 7.31 1.43 2.08
C PRO A 276 8.35 2.52 2.37
N ASP A 277 7.96 3.63 3.00
CA ASP A 277 8.86 4.71 3.42
C ASP A 277 9.62 4.44 4.74
N GLY A 278 9.47 3.24 5.31
CA GLY A 278 10.08 2.84 6.58
C GLY A 278 9.37 3.36 7.82
N THR A 279 8.24 4.07 7.70
CA THR A 279 7.41 4.46 8.85
C THR A 279 6.69 3.23 9.40
N PHE A 280 6.62 3.14 10.71
CA PHE A 280 5.91 2.08 11.41
C PHE A 280 4.54 2.58 11.86
N TYR A 281 3.54 1.75 11.64
CA TYR A 281 2.16 2.00 12.01
C TYR A 281 1.64 0.80 12.79
N ILE A 282 0.85 1.05 13.82
CA ILE A 282 0.13 0.01 14.57
C ILE A 282 -1.35 0.38 14.58
N ALA A 283 -2.20 -0.61 14.31
CA ALA A 283 -3.64 -0.52 14.53
C ALA A 283 -4.05 -1.59 15.55
N MET A 284 -4.94 -1.23 16.47
CA MET A 284 -5.37 -2.10 17.56
C MET A 284 -6.86 -1.90 17.83
N THR A 285 -7.54 -2.95 18.24
CA THR A 285 -8.91 -2.86 18.75
C THR A 285 -8.93 -2.08 20.06
N ASP A 286 -9.73 -1.02 20.17
CA ASP A 286 -9.99 -0.35 21.45
C ASP A 286 -11.02 -1.17 22.22
N LEU A 287 -10.55 -2.08 23.07
CA LEU A 287 -11.39 -2.98 23.85
C LEU A 287 -10.63 -3.57 25.04
N HIS A 288 -11.26 -3.51 26.22
CA HIS A 288 -10.84 -4.26 27.41
C HIS A 288 -12.02 -5.04 27.97
N ILE A 289 -12.08 -6.35 27.70
CA ILE A 289 -13.24 -7.20 28.06
C ILE A 289 -13.45 -7.37 29.58
N PHE A 290 -12.43 -7.08 30.39
CA PHE A 290 -12.49 -7.16 31.87
C PHE A 290 -12.46 -5.79 32.55
N ALA A 291 -12.55 -4.69 31.80
CA ALA A 291 -12.36 -3.35 32.38
C ALA A 291 -13.37 -3.01 33.46
N GLN A 292 -14.64 -3.31 33.24
CA GLN A 292 -15.69 -3.11 34.24
C GLN A 292 -15.45 -3.97 35.49
N GLN A 293 -15.16 -5.25 35.31
CA GLN A 293 -14.88 -6.16 36.42
C GLN A 293 -13.66 -5.72 37.25
N LYS A 294 -12.65 -5.13 36.59
CA LYS A 294 -11.43 -4.59 37.23
C LYS A 294 -11.63 -3.17 37.76
N GLY A 295 -12.82 -2.57 37.61
CA GLY A 295 -13.10 -1.20 38.04
C GLY A 295 -12.33 -0.12 37.26
N LEU A 296 -11.82 -0.43 36.07
CA LEU A 296 -11.04 0.49 35.25
C LEU A 296 -11.90 1.50 34.50
N ARG A 297 -13.15 1.16 34.21
CA ARG A 297 -14.12 2.06 33.58
C ARG A 297 -15.54 1.80 34.05
N ASN A 298 -16.32 2.86 34.08
CA ASN A 298 -17.76 2.85 34.21
C ASN A 298 -18.28 3.91 33.23
N THR A 299 -18.46 3.54 31.98
CA THR A 299 -18.59 4.49 30.86
C THR A 299 -19.69 4.08 29.90
N GLU A 300 -19.97 4.95 28.93
CA GLU A 300 -20.85 4.70 27.78
C GLU A 300 -20.45 3.47 26.91
N TRP A 301 -19.28 2.90 27.16
CA TRP A 301 -18.80 1.70 26.50
C TRP A 301 -19.51 0.42 26.97
N GLU A 302 -20.10 0.45 28.14
CA GLU A 302 -20.89 -0.67 28.70
C GLU A 302 -22.24 -0.74 28.01
N ARG A 303 -22.27 -1.37 26.85
CA ARG A 303 -23.48 -1.54 26.04
C ARG A 303 -24.06 -2.93 26.18
N ASP A 304 -25.40 -3.05 26.01
CA ASP A 304 -26.13 -4.29 26.07
C ASP A 304 -25.57 -5.35 25.09
N GLY A 305 -25.06 -6.46 25.63
CA GLY A 305 -24.52 -7.57 24.85
C GLY A 305 -25.57 -8.31 24.02
N ALA A 306 -26.84 -8.28 24.39
CA ALA A 306 -27.91 -8.84 23.58
C ALA A 306 -28.14 -8.03 22.30
N LYS A 307 -28.04 -6.70 22.40
CA LYS A 307 -28.21 -5.79 21.26
C LYS A 307 -26.97 -5.67 20.38
N TYR A 308 -25.78 -5.63 20.98
CA TYR A 308 -24.53 -5.30 20.26
C TYR A 308 -23.56 -6.48 20.14
N GLY A 309 -23.85 -7.62 20.81
CA GLY A 309 -23.02 -8.80 20.83
C GLY A 309 -21.86 -8.73 21.84
N TRP A 310 -21.19 -9.86 22.02
CA TRP A 310 -20.00 -9.99 22.86
C TRP A 310 -18.86 -9.09 22.34
N GLY A 311 -18.07 -8.56 23.26
CA GLY A 311 -16.88 -7.76 22.94
C GLY A 311 -17.19 -6.52 22.12
N ASN A 312 -18.38 -5.96 22.25
CA ASN A 312 -18.77 -4.81 21.46
C ASN A 312 -17.84 -3.62 21.71
N ASN A 313 -17.50 -2.93 20.62
CA ASN A 313 -16.66 -1.74 20.62
C ASN A 313 -17.04 -0.81 19.46
N ARG A 314 -16.37 0.34 19.35
CA ARG A 314 -16.77 1.37 18.38
C ARG A 314 -15.61 1.88 17.52
N GLY A 315 -14.40 1.33 17.67
CA GLY A 315 -13.26 1.82 16.92
C GLY A 315 -11.92 1.26 17.35
N PHE A 316 -10.87 2.02 17.06
CA PHE A 316 -9.49 1.60 17.07
C PHE A 316 -8.58 2.55 17.84
N VAL A 317 -7.41 2.04 18.24
CA VAL A 317 -6.24 2.85 18.58
C VAL A 317 -5.25 2.75 17.42
N LEU A 318 -4.86 3.88 16.87
CA LEU A 318 -3.85 4.00 15.82
C LEU A 318 -2.57 4.58 16.41
N MET A 319 -1.42 4.03 16.03
CA MET A 319 -0.11 4.51 16.47
C MET A 319 0.87 4.64 15.31
N LYS A 320 1.76 5.64 15.38
CA LYS A 320 2.76 5.93 14.35
C LYS A 320 4.13 6.19 14.98
N SER A 321 5.18 5.63 14.36
CA SER A 321 6.57 5.83 14.77
C SER A 321 7.52 5.86 13.58
N LYS A 322 8.61 6.60 13.71
CA LYS A 322 9.74 6.58 12.77
C LYS A 322 10.89 5.69 13.23
N ASP A 323 10.84 5.19 14.47
CA ASP A 323 12.02 4.60 15.11
C ASP A 323 11.71 3.44 16.06
N LEU A 324 10.45 2.97 16.14
CA LEU A 324 9.95 1.88 16.99
C LEU A 324 9.98 2.16 18.52
N VAL A 325 10.45 3.34 18.93
CA VAL A 325 10.61 3.72 20.33
C VAL A 325 9.70 4.87 20.71
N ASN A 326 9.66 5.90 19.86
CA ASN A 326 8.82 7.08 20.06
C ASN A 326 7.53 6.93 19.23
N TRP A 327 6.39 6.88 19.91
CA TRP A 327 5.09 6.65 19.30
C TRP A 327 4.14 7.82 19.57
N THR A 328 3.41 8.24 18.53
CA THR A 328 2.17 9.00 18.68
C THR A 328 0.99 8.04 18.67
N HIS A 329 -0.13 8.40 19.30
CA HIS A 329 -1.35 7.59 19.25
C HIS A 329 -2.61 8.44 19.11
N HIS A 330 -3.64 7.87 18.52
CA HIS A 330 -4.97 8.47 18.35
C HIS A 330 -6.04 7.39 18.50
N VAL A 331 -7.16 7.77 19.12
CA VAL A 331 -8.35 6.91 19.20
C VAL A 331 -9.32 7.31 18.10
N VAL A 332 -9.72 6.35 17.29
CA VAL A 332 -10.67 6.52 16.18
C VAL A 332 -12.02 5.93 16.57
N ARG A 333 -13.07 6.73 16.53
CA ARG A 333 -14.46 6.37 16.82
C ARG A 333 -15.26 6.37 15.52
N ILE A 334 -15.57 5.19 14.96
CA ILE A 334 -16.35 5.07 13.71
C ILE A 334 -17.74 5.67 13.86
N ASP A 335 -18.40 5.41 15.00
CA ASP A 335 -19.72 5.92 15.31
C ASP A 335 -19.80 7.45 15.41
N LYS A 336 -18.70 8.14 15.69
CA LYS A 336 -18.62 9.60 15.73
C LYS A 336 -18.10 10.21 14.43
N THR A 337 -17.39 9.43 13.62
CA THR A 337 -16.77 9.90 12.38
C THR A 337 -17.75 9.90 11.21
N PHE A 338 -18.61 8.86 11.14
CA PHE A 338 -19.50 8.67 10.01
C PHE A 338 -20.97 8.56 10.44
N PRO A 339 -21.90 9.29 9.78
CA PRO A 339 -23.33 9.14 10.00
C PRO A 339 -23.81 7.72 9.72
N GLY A 340 -24.75 7.21 10.53
CA GLY A 340 -25.34 5.88 10.34
C GLY A 340 -24.58 4.72 11.00
N TYR A 341 -23.47 4.99 11.70
CA TYR A 341 -22.70 3.98 12.44
C TYR A 341 -22.97 3.98 13.95
N ASP A 342 -23.99 4.67 14.44
CA ASP A 342 -24.35 4.72 15.87
C ASP A 342 -24.63 3.34 16.46
N GLU A 343 -25.16 2.42 15.65
CA GLU A 343 -25.50 1.05 16.04
C GLU A 343 -24.36 0.05 15.74
N ILE A 344 -23.12 0.49 15.53
CA ILE A 344 -21.99 -0.41 15.32
C ILE A 344 -21.84 -1.38 16.51
N GLY A 345 -21.80 -2.68 16.21
CA GLY A 345 -21.62 -3.73 17.21
C GLY A 345 -20.17 -4.00 17.53
N CYS A 346 -19.31 -4.07 16.52
CA CYS A 346 -17.86 -4.17 16.71
C CYS A 346 -17.08 -3.59 15.55
N ALA A 347 -15.83 -3.24 15.85
CA ALA A 347 -14.74 -2.97 14.92
C ALA A 347 -13.48 -3.63 15.52
N TRP A 348 -13.19 -4.87 15.10
CA TRP A 348 -12.13 -5.70 15.69
C TRP A 348 -10.98 -5.97 14.74
N ALA A 349 -9.84 -6.31 15.34
CA ALA A 349 -8.67 -6.81 14.64
C ALA A 349 -8.34 -5.99 13.39
N PRO A 350 -8.07 -4.67 13.56
CA PRO A 350 -7.70 -3.82 12.44
C PRO A 350 -6.30 -4.15 11.97
N GLU A 351 -6.16 -4.37 10.65
CA GLU A 351 -4.88 -4.57 10.00
C GLU A 351 -4.62 -3.50 8.93
N LEU A 352 -3.37 -3.36 8.55
CA LEU A 352 -2.89 -2.28 7.70
C LEU A 352 -2.12 -2.82 6.51
N VAL A 353 -2.35 -2.23 5.34
CA VAL A 353 -1.56 -2.49 4.13
C VAL A 353 -1.52 -1.23 3.26
N TYR A 354 -0.41 -0.99 2.57
CA TYR A 354 -0.36 0.09 1.61
C TYR A 354 -0.98 -0.35 0.28
N ASP A 355 -2.05 0.33 -0.11
CA ASP A 355 -2.65 0.17 -1.42
C ASP A 355 -1.85 1.00 -2.44
N GLU A 356 -1.00 0.34 -3.23
CA GLU A 356 -0.16 1.01 -4.23
C GLU A 356 -0.99 1.70 -5.32
N HIS A 357 -2.19 1.21 -5.61
CA HIS A 357 -3.08 1.79 -6.60
C HIS A 357 -3.77 3.06 -6.10
N ALA A 358 -4.19 3.06 -4.84
CA ALA A 358 -4.79 4.23 -4.19
C ALA A 358 -3.75 5.22 -3.65
N GLY A 359 -2.48 4.81 -3.50
CA GLY A 359 -1.42 5.62 -2.90
C GLY A 359 -1.59 5.87 -1.40
N ARG A 360 -2.31 4.99 -0.67
CA ARG A 360 -2.75 5.21 0.72
C ARG A 360 -2.64 3.94 1.56
N ILE A 361 -2.64 4.12 2.88
CA ILE A 361 -2.78 3.01 3.81
C ILE A 361 -4.26 2.62 3.89
N MET A 362 -4.55 1.38 3.52
CA MET A 362 -5.83 0.72 3.74
C MET A 362 -5.80 0.07 5.12
N ILE A 363 -6.82 0.36 5.94
CA ILE A 363 -7.14 -0.37 7.17
C ILE A 363 -8.30 -1.32 6.87
N TYR A 364 -8.20 -2.57 7.26
CA TYR A 364 -9.27 -3.55 7.11
C TYR A 364 -9.49 -4.28 8.42
N PHE A 365 -10.72 -4.65 8.69
CA PHE A 365 -11.13 -5.07 10.03
C PHE A 365 -12.44 -5.85 10.01
N THR A 366 -12.70 -6.58 11.07
CA THR A 366 -13.98 -7.22 11.35
C THR A 366 -14.99 -6.17 11.81
N MET A 367 -16.18 -6.15 11.20
CA MET A 367 -17.26 -5.26 11.64
C MET A 367 -18.63 -5.95 11.58
N ARG A 368 -19.52 -5.54 12.48
CA ARG A 368 -20.96 -5.81 12.42
C ARG A 368 -21.76 -4.60 12.90
N MET A 369 -23.00 -4.50 12.42
CA MET A 369 -23.99 -3.57 12.96
C MET A 369 -24.89 -4.30 13.95
N GLY A 370 -25.15 -3.73 15.12
CA GLY A 370 -25.84 -4.40 16.22
C GLY A 370 -25.19 -5.76 16.55
N ASN A 371 -26.00 -6.79 16.75
CA ASN A 371 -25.56 -8.17 16.97
C ASN A 371 -25.73 -9.03 15.69
N ALA A 372 -25.49 -8.44 14.50
CA ALA A 372 -25.48 -9.18 13.25
C ALA A 372 -24.22 -10.04 13.10
N ARG A 373 -24.14 -10.83 12.02
CA ARG A 373 -22.93 -11.61 11.71
C ARG A 373 -21.73 -10.71 11.43
N ASN A 374 -20.55 -11.19 11.77
CA ASN A 374 -19.31 -10.52 11.47
C ASN A 374 -18.92 -10.68 9.99
N MET A 375 -18.46 -9.59 9.39
CA MET A 375 -17.92 -9.53 8.03
C MET A 375 -16.66 -8.67 8.02
N LEU A 376 -15.88 -8.79 6.96
CA LEU A 376 -14.66 -8.00 6.79
C LEU A 376 -14.95 -6.72 6.01
N TYR A 377 -14.51 -5.60 6.53
CA TYR A 377 -14.64 -4.27 5.95
C TYR A 377 -13.28 -3.62 5.78
N TYR A 378 -13.20 -2.59 4.95
CA TYR A 378 -12.01 -1.76 4.79
C TYR A 378 -12.37 -0.28 4.71
N ALA A 379 -11.42 0.57 5.03
CA ALA A 379 -11.43 2.00 4.84
C ALA A 379 -10.01 2.49 4.52
N TYR A 380 -9.85 3.75 4.14
CA TYR A 380 -8.54 4.38 4.04
C TYR A 380 -8.29 5.29 5.21
N VAL A 381 -7.07 5.26 5.73
CA VAL A 381 -6.61 6.15 6.81
C VAL A 381 -6.15 7.46 6.19
N ASN A 382 -6.34 8.58 6.88
CA ASN A 382 -5.84 9.87 6.43
C ASN A 382 -4.30 9.96 6.46
N GLU A 383 -3.71 10.98 5.84
CA GLU A 383 -2.25 11.14 5.71
C GLU A 383 -1.54 11.28 7.07
N ASP A 384 -2.20 11.89 8.06
CA ASP A 384 -1.64 12.08 9.41
C ASP A 384 -1.69 10.81 10.26
N PHE A 385 -2.45 9.79 9.82
CA PHE A 385 -2.68 8.54 10.54
C PHE A 385 -3.34 8.75 11.91
N ASP A 386 -4.29 9.66 11.99
CA ASP A 386 -5.03 9.99 13.20
C ASP A 386 -6.56 9.78 13.06
N GLY A 387 -7.02 9.35 11.88
CA GLY A 387 -8.43 9.10 11.59
C GLY A 387 -8.65 8.33 10.29
N LEU A 388 -9.92 7.97 10.04
CA LEU A 388 -10.36 7.40 8.77
C LEU A 388 -10.76 8.52 7.80
N GLU A 389 -10.30 8.43 6.56
CA GLU A 389 -10.67 9.35 5.49
C GLU A 389 -11.95 8.90 4.77
N THR A 390 -12.19 7.59 4.69
CA THR A 390 -13.34 7.02 3.98
C THR A 390 -14.21 6.20 4.91
N GLU A 391 -15.51 6.12 4.59
CA GLU A 391 -16.43 5.21 5.26
C GLU A 391 -16.01 3.76 5.10
N PRO A 392 -16.31 2.88 6.09
CA PRO A 392 -16.14 1.45 5.95
C PRO A 392 -16.93 0.87 4.78
N ARG A 393 -16.26 0.07 3.95
CA ARG A 393 -16.84 -0.65 2.81
C ARG A 393 -16.64 -2.14 2.96
N LEU A 394 -17.62 -2.93 2.51
CA LEU A 394 -17.50 -4.38 2.55
C LEU A 394 -16.30 -4.84 1.71
N LEU A 395 -15.39 -5.57 2.34
CA LEU A 395 -14.23 -6.21 1.73
C LEU A 395 -14.56 -7.67 1.35
N PHE A 396 -15.06 -8.41 2.32
CA PHE A 396 -15.37 -9.83 2.16
C PHE A 396 -16.44 -10.29 3.15
N GLN A 397 -17.25 -11.24 2.72
CA GLN A 397 -18.18 -11.98 3.56
C GLN A 397 -18.09 -13.47 3.22
N TYR A 398 -18.22 -14.32 4.23
CA TYR A 398 -18.25 -15.75 3.99
C TYR A 398 -19.41 -16.13 3.07
N PRO A 399 -19.23 -17.07 2.13
CA PRO A 399 -20.28 -17.41 1.14
C PRO A 399 -21.59 -17.88 1.77
N ASP A 400 -21.53 -18.66 2.85
CA ASP A 400 -22.71 -19.01 3.63
C ASP A 400 -23.11 -17.82 4.52
N ALA A 401 -24.28 -17.24 4.27
CA ALA A 401 -24.80 -16.08 4.97
C ALA A 401 -25.07 -16.32 6.48
N THR A 402 -25.06 -17.55 6.94
CA THR A 402 -25.22 -17.91 8.37
C THR A 402 -23.89 -17.91 9.13
N LYS A 403 -22.76 -17.82 8.43
CA LYS A 403 -21.41 -17.93 9.00
C LYS A 403 -20.71 -16.58 9.06
N SER A 404 -19.89 -16.39 10.07
CA SER A 404 -19.04 -15.22 10.22
C SER A 404 -17.66 -15.43 9.60
N ALA A 405 -17.06 -14.33 9.13
CA ALA A 405 -15.63 -14.22 8.82
C ALA A 405 -15.04 -13.08 9.67
N ILE A 406 -13.92 -13.34 10.35
CA ILE A 406 -13.23 -12.38 11.20
C ILE A 406 -11.71 -12.41 10.95
N ASP A 407 -10.99 -11.44 11.48
CA ASP A 407 -9.53 -11.39 11.60
C ASP A 407 -8.83 -11.75 10.29
N ALA A 408 -8.76 -10.80 9.37
CA ALA A 408 -8.12 -11.03 8.08
C ALA A 408 -6.67 -10.52 8.08
N ASP A 409 -5.77 -11.24 7.41
CA ASP A 409 -4.43 -10.79 7.00
C ASP A 409 -4.33 -10.85 5.47
N ILE A 410 -3.85 -9.77 4.84
CA ILE A 410 -3.70 -9.68 3.38
C ILE A 410 -2.23 -9.60 3.00
N THR A 411 -1.77 -10.58 2.24
CA THR A 411 -0.42 -10.66 1.70
C THR A 411 -0.42 -10.64 0.16
N LYS A 412 0.43 -9.80 -0.45
CA LYS A 412 0.62 -9.76 -1.90
C LYS A 412 1.70 -10.74 -2.34
N VAL A 413 1.37 -11.63 -3.26
CA VAL A 413 2.29 -12.61 -3.85
C VAL A 413 2.16 -12.58 -5.37
N GLY A 414 3.21 -12.14 -6.05
CA GLY A 414 3.16 -11.91 -7.49
C GLY A 414 2.10 -10.88 -7.86
N ASP A 415 1.15 -11.27 -8.69
CA ASP A 415 0.02 -10.44 -9.17
C ASP A 415 -1.28 -10.65 -8.38
N LYS A 416 -1.23 -11.41 -7.27
CA LYS A 416 -2.41 -11.76 -6.46
C LYS A 416 -2.27 -11.31 -5.02
N TYR A 417 -3.42 -11.07 -4.39
CA TYR A 417 -3.58 -10.84 -2.97
C TYR A 417 -4.20 -12.09 -2.35
N HIS A 418 -3.52 -12.64 -1.35
CA HIS A 418 -3.95 -13.76 -0.54
C HIS A 418 -4.44 -13.22 0.80
N MET A 419 -5.70 -13.41 1.10
CA MET A 419 -6.32 -13.03 2.36
C MET A 419 -6.54 -14.28 3.20
N PHE A 420 -5.89 -14.35 4.34
CA PHE A 420 -6.13 -15.37 5.37
C PHE A 420 -7.14 -14.81 6.37
N TYR A 421 -8.10 -15.60 6.78
CA TYR A 421 -9.15 -15.12 7.68
C TYR A 421 -9.71 -16.28 8.50
N VAL A 422 -10.32 -15.97 9.63
CA VAL A 422 -11.01 -16.96 10.46
C VAL A 422 -12.40 -17.21 9.91
N ALA A 423 -12.71 -18.47 9.61
CA ALA A 423 -14.05 -18.92 9.22
C ALA A 423 -14.75 -19.60 10.40
N HIS A 424 -15.95 -19.14 10.73
CA HIS A 424 -16.82 -19.82 11.71
C HIS A 424 -17.67 -20.89 11.04
N ASP A 425 -17.00 -21.82 10.36
CA ASP A 425 -17.61 -22.93 9.62
C ASP A 425 -17.24 -24.27 10.29
N GLY A 426 -17.89 -24.57 11.43
CA GLY A 426 -17.52 -25.64 12.34
C GLY A 426 -16.65 -25.10 13.49
N THR A 427 -15.59 -25.83 13.86
CA THR A 427 -14.54 -25.28 14.75
C THR A 427 -13.88 -24.10 14.05
N PRO A 428 -13.81 -22.92 14.67
CA PRO A 428 -13.15 -21.77 14.06
C PRO A 428 -11.69 -22.05 13.69
N GLY A 429 -11.31 -21.72 12.47
CA GLY A 429 -9.97 -21.97 11.92
C GLY A 429 -9.68 -21.06 10.73
N ILE A 430 -8.48 -21.20 10.17
CA ILE A 430 -7.97 -20.33 9.14
C ILE A 430 -8.30 -20.86 7.74
N LYS A 431 -8.95 -20.01 6.95
CA LYS A 431 -9.17 -20.24 5.51
C LYS A 431 -8.51 -19.13 4.69
N GLN A 432 -8.49 -19.33 3.39
CA GLN A 432 -7.88 -18.42 2.43
C GLN A 432 -8.91 -17.94 1.39
N ALA A 433 -8.78 -16.70 0.96
CA ALA A 433 -9.43 -16.17 -0.22
C ALA A 433 -8.41 -15.41 -1.09
N VAL A 434 -8.61 -15.42 -2.41
CA VAL A 434 -7.64 -14.87 -3.36
C VAL A 434 -8.30 -13.86 -4.29
N SER A 435 -7.61 -12.75 -4.56
CA SER A 435 -8.05 -11.72 -5.50
C SER A 435 -6.88 -11.16 -6.31
N LYS A 436 -7.20 -10.54 -7.47
CA LYS A 436 -6.29 -9.65 -8.21
C LYS A 436 -6.30 -8.21 -7.67
N TYR A 437 -7.24 -7.87 -6.81
CA TYR A 437 -7.42 -6.53 -6.26
C TYR A 437 -7.33 -6.58 -4.74
N ILE A 438 -6.68 -5.60 -4.15
CA ILE A 438 -6.47 -5.54 -2.69
C ILE A 438 -7.77 -5.36 -1.91
N ASN A 439 -8.74 -4.65 -2.47
CA ASN A 439 -9.94 -4.17 -1.78
C ASN A 439 -11.27 -4.76 -2.30
N ARG A 440 -11.22 -5.79 -3.14
CA ARG A 440 -12.44 -6.42 -3.71
C ARG A 440 -12.15 -7.73 -4.43
N GLY A 441 -13.22 -8.45 -4.77
CA GLY A 441 -13.15 -9.58 -5.71
C GLY A 441 -12.49 -10.84 -5.15
N TYR A 442 -12.44 -10.99 -3.84
CA TYR A 442 -11.90 -12.18 -3.19
C TYR A 442 -12.78 -13.40 -3.44
N THR A 443 -12.16 -14.44 -4.00
CA THR A 443 -12.76 -15.75 -4.17
C THR A 443 -12.27 -16.66 -3.03
N TYR A 444 -13.20 -17.20 -2.26
CA TYR A 444 -12.92 -18.06 -1.16
C TYR A 444 -12.39 -19.44 -1.60
N LEU A 445 -11.46 -20.00 -0.84
CA LEU A 445 -10.98 -21.36 -1.00
C LEU A 445 -11.53 -22.22 0.17
N PRO A 446 -12.05 -23.44 -0.11
CA PRO A 446 -12.74 -24.22 0.93
C PRO A 446 -11.80 -24.91 1.92
N GLU A 447 -10.53 -25.10 1.56
CA GLU A 447 -9.55 -25.81 2.36
C GLU A 447 -9.16 -25.03 3.62
N TRP A 448 -8.88 -25.76 4.72
CA TRP A 448 -8.28 -25.21 5.92
C TRP A 448 -6.77 -25.03 5.73
N VAL A 449 -6.26 -23.90 6.17
CA VAL A 449 -4.82 -23.56 6.12
C VAL A 449 -4.09 -24.07 7.35
N ASP A 450 -4.76 -24.03 8.51
CA ASP A 450 -4.22 -24.53 9.76
C ASP A 450 -4.55 -26.02 9.95
N PRO A 451 -3.64 -26.80 10.57
CA PRO A 451 -3.87 -28.21 10.95
C PRO A 451 -4.51 -28.34 12.34
N GLU A 452 -4.85 -27.23 13.01
CA GLU A 452 -5.20 -27.20 14.43
C GLU A 452 -6.61 -27.74 14.68
N PRO A 453 -6.77 -28.76 15.54
CA PRO A 453 -8.10 -29.31 15.86
C PRO A 453 -8.88 -28.46 16.86
N LYS A 454 -8.24 -27.49 17.50
CA LYS A 454 -8.85 -26.54 18.44
C LYS A 454 -9.15 -25.23 17.77
N ALA A 455 -10.05 -24.46 18.37
CA ALA A 455 -10.40 -23.16 17.83
C ALA A 455 -9.20 -22.22 17.81
N CYS A 456 -8.93 -21.66 16.63
CA CYS A 456 -7.89 -20.65 16.42
C CYS A 456 -8.43 -19.41 15.70
N GLU A 457 -7.69 -18.31 15.82
CA GLU A 457 -8.01 -16.99 15.29
C GLU A 457 -6.74 -16.26 14.86
N ALA A 458 -6.87 -15.00 14.39
CA ALA A 458 -5.76 -14.10 14.20
C ALA A 458 -4.64 -14.61 13.26
N PRO A 459 -4.94 -14.98 12.02
CA PRO A 459 -3.88 -15.32 11.08
C PRO A 459 -2.99 -14.11 10.82
N ASN A 460 -1.67 -14.34 10.75
CA ASN A 460 -0.72 -13.35 10.23
C ASN A 460 0.34 -14.05 9.40
N MET A 461 0.64 -13.46 8.23
CA MET A 461 1.55 -14.03 7.25
C MET A 461 2.81 -13.19 7.11
N TRP A 462 3.99 -13.81 7.15
CA TRP A 462 5.24 -13.13 6.80
C TRP A 462 6.17 -14.02 5.97
N LYS A 463 7.02 -13.39 5.15
CA LYS A 463 8.05 -14.10 4.39
C LYS A 463 9.31 -14.29 5.24
N ARG A 464 10.00 -15.43 5.10
CA ARG A 464 11.33 -15.60 5.69
C ARG A 464 12.37 -14.77 4.94
N ILE A 465 13.19 -14.04 5.69
CA ILE A 465 14.26 -13.21 5.11
C ILE A 465 15.28 -14.12 4.42
N GLY A 466 15.53 -13.86 3.13
CA GLY A 466 16.49 -14.59 2.33
C GLY A 466 15.99 -15.95 1.80
N GLU A 467 14.74 -16.32 2.08
CA GLU A 467 14.14 -17.57 1.61
C GLU A 467 12.86 -17.31 0.81
N ASP A 468 12.51 -18.21 -0.07
CA ASP A 468 11.21 -18.19 -0.77
C ASP A 468 10.18 -19.04 -0.05
N LYS A 469 9.99 -18.72 1.23
CA LYS A 469 9.07 -19.38 2.14
C LYS A 469 8.27 -18.37 2.94
N TRP A 470 7.04 -18.74 3.26
CA TRP A 470 6.12 -17.93 4.02
C TRP A 470 5.63 -18.69 5.25
N VAL A 471 5.44 -17.99 6.35
CA VAL A 471 4.92 -18.54 7.60
C VAL A 471 3.55 -17.94 7.87
N VAL A 472 2.57 -18.79 8.13
CA VAL A 472 1.27 -18.42 8.72
C VAL A 472 1.35 -18.69 10.20
N MET A 473 1.10 -17.67 11.00
CA MET A 473 0.92 -17.75 12.45
C MET A 473 -0.57 -17.60 12.77
N TYR A 474 -1.06 -18.29 13.77
CA TYR A 474 -2.43 -18.17 14.27
C TYR A 474 -2.49 -18.39 15.78
N ASP A 475 -3.41 -17.66 16.45
CA ASP A 475 -3.65 -17.76 17.90
C ASP A 475 -4.60 -18.92 18.22
N ILE A 476 -4.16 -19.85 19.02
CA ILE A 476 -4.98 -21.00 19.44
C ILE A 476 -5.67 -20.66 20.77
N TYR A 477 -6.82 -20.02 20.68
CA TYR A 477 -7.57 -19.65 21.88
C TYR A 477 -8.35 -20.82 22.51
N GLY A 478 -8.46 -21.94 21.79
CA GLY A 478 -9.12 -23.16 22.26
C GLY A 478 -8.30 -24.00 23.24
N ILE A 479 -7.09 -23.56 23.63
CA ILE A 479 -6.20 -24.21 24.61
C ILE A 479 -5.88 -23.29 25.78
N ASN A 480 -5.41 -23.89 26.89
CA ASN A 480 -4.96 -23.14 28.07
C ASN A 480 -3.66 -23.77 28.63
N PRO A 481 -2.55 -23.02 28.78
CA PRO A 481 -2.41 -21.59 28.42
C PRO A 481 -2.54 -21.34 26.92
N HIS A 482 -2.95 -20.13 26.52
CA HIS A 482 -2.99 -19.72 25.12
C HIS A 482 -1.61 -19.82 24.48
N ASN A 483 -1.57 -20.21 23.22
CA ASN A 483 -0.34 -20.34 22.44
C ASN A 483 -0.61 -20.05 20.97
N PHE A 484 0.45 -19.86 20.18
CA PHE A 484 0.39 -19.74 18.74
C PHE A 484 0.75 -21.05 18.05
N GLY A 485 0.03 -21.37 16.97
CA GLY A 485 0.39 -22.36 15.99
C GLY A 485 1.02 -21.72 14.75
N PHE A 486 1.78 -22.50 14.01
CA PHE A 486 2.53 -22.04 12.84
C PHE A 486 2.48 -23.07 11.71
N SER A 487 2.29 -22.59 10.49
CA SER A 487 2.42 -23.40 9.27
C SER A 487 3.34 -22.69 8.27
N GLU A 488 4.05 -23.43 7.42
CA GLU A 488 4.96 -22.90 6.40
C GLU A 488 4.50 -23.30 5.00
N THR A 489 4.60 -22.40 4.03
CA THR A 489 4.26 -22.67 2.63
C THR A 489 5.26 -22.02 1.67
N THR A 490 5.39 -22.59 0.47
CA THR A 490 6.13 -22.04 -0.68
C THR A 490 5.22 -21.79 -1.89
N ASP A 491 4.00 -22.31 -1.87
CA ASP A 491 3.09 -22.32 -3.02
C ASP A 491 1.68 -21.78 -2.72
N PHE A 492 1.40 -21.45 -1.44
CA PHE A 492 0.08 -20.99 -0.97
C PHE A 492 -1.08 -21.99 -1.19
N VAL A 493 -0.72 -23.26 -1.39
CA VAL A 493 -1.63 -24.41 -1.53
C VAL A 493 -1.36 -25.44 -0.46
N ASN A 494 -0.07 -25.77 -0.25
CA ASN A 494 0.37 -26.76 0.73
C ASN A 494 0.98 -26.05 1.93
N PHE A 495 0.43 -26.31 3.12
CA PHE A 495 0.87 -25.72 4.38
C PHE A 495 1.44 -26.82 5.28
N LYS A 496 2.73 -26.71 5.60
CA LYS A 496 3.44 -27.66 6.46
C LYS A 496 3.35 -27.18 7.91
N ASP A 497 2.83 -28.03 8.79
CA ASP A 497 2.80 -27.76 10.23
C ASP A 497 4.21 -27.60 10.81
N LEU A 498 4.40 -26.55 11.60
CA LEU A 498 5.62 -26.25 12.36
C LEU A 498 5.42 -26.43 13.88
N GLY A 499 4.22 -26.79 14.33
CA GLY A 499 3.82 -26.91 15.73
C GLY A 499 3.62 -25.56 16.41
N HIS A 500 3.53 -25.58 17.74
CA HIS A 500 3.30 -24.41 18.58
C HIS A 500 4.61 -23.80 19.09
N PHE A 501 4.55 -22.59 19.68
CA PHE A 501 5.70 -22.05 20.43
C PHE A 501 6.12 -23.04 21.53
N ASN A 502 7.44 -23.34 21.55
CA ASN A 502 8.11 -24.24 22.48
C ASN A 502 7.73 -25.74 22.37
N GLU A 503 6.77 -26.09 21.51
CA GLU A 503 6.36 -27.48 21.22
C GLU A 503 6.77 -27.93 19.82
N GLY A 504 7.11 -26.98 18.93
CA GLY A 504 7.62 -27.18 17.58
C GLY A 504 8.98 -26.52 17.36
N VAL A 505 9.19 -26.04 16.13
CA VAL A 505 10.44 -25.37 15.74
C VAL A 505 10.50 -23.91 16.23
N MET A 506 9.35 -23.29 16.45
CA MET A 506 9.25 -21.90 16.91
C MET A 506 9.45 -21.80 18.42
N LYS A 507 10.17 -20.77 18.87
CA LYS A 507 10.53 -20.58 20.29
C LYS A 507 10.15 -19.20 20.80
N ALA A 508 9.50 -19.16 21.96
CA ALA A 508 9.28 -17.99 22.81
C ALA A 508 10.18 -18.12 24.06
N THR A 509 11.11 -17.21 24.31
CA THR A 509 12.15 -17.43 25.32
C THR A 509 11.81 -16.87 26.70
N ASN A 510 11.19 -15.68 26.77
CA ASN A 510 10.94 -14.96 28.04
C ASN A 510 9.53 -14.35 28.11
N PHE A 511 8.60 -14.90 27.35
CA PHE A 511 7.17 -14.55 27.42
C PHE A 511 6.31 -15.79 27.26
N SER A 512 5.05 -15.68 27.67
CA SER A 512 4.07 -16.75 27.62
C SER A 512 2.68 -16.19 27.35
N SER A 513 1.77 -17.05 26.88
CA SER A 513 0.37 -16.75 26.61
C SER A 513 0.17 -15.50 25.75
N PRO A 514 0.93 -15.35 24.65
CA PRO A 514 0.67 -14.26 23.71
C PRO A 514 -0.69 -14.49 23.05
N LYS A 515 -1.36 -13.37 22.72
CA LYS A 515 -2.62 -13.35 21.99
C LYS A 515 -2.48 -12.47 20.78
N HIS A 516 -3.17 -12.80 19.71
CA HIS A 516 -3.33 -12.06 18.46
C HIS A 516 -2.22 -11.03 18.19
N GLY A 517 -1.47 -11.18 17.13
CA GLY A 517 -0.37 -10.28 16.83
C GLY A 517 0.13 -10.39 15.40
N ALA A 518 1.16 -9.62 15.08
CA ALA A 518 1.71 -9.55 13.74
C ALA A 518 3.24 -9.52 13.74
N VAL A 519 3.84 -10.07 12.70
CA VAL A 519 5.29 -10.09 12.48
C VAL A 519 5.65 -9.27 11.26
N ILE A 520 6.62 -8.36 11.42
CA ILE A 520 7.20 -7.60 10.30
C ILE A 520 8.72 -7.77 10.23
N HIS A 521 9.28 -7.47 9.06
CA HIS A 521 10.72 -7.35 8.89
C HIS A 521 11.24 -6.01 9.40
N ILE A 522 12.36 -6.05 10.10
CA ILE A 522 13.12 -4.89 10.56
C ILE A 522 14.60 -5.04 10.23
N THR A 523 15.33 -3.95 10.22
CA THR A 523 16.78 -3.98 10.08
C THR A 523 17.45 -4.47 11.37
N LYS A 524 18.67 -5.01 11.28
CA LYS A 524 19.47 -5.38 12.47
C LYS A 524 19.69 -4.19 13.40
N LYS A 525 19.87 -2.98 12.84
CA LYS A 525 20.03 -1.76 13.64
C LYS A 525 18.78 -1.41 14.46
N GLU A 526 17.60 -1.60 13.88
CA GLU A 526 16.33 -1.38 14.58
C GLU A 526 16.14 -2.41 15.70
N ALA A 527 16.46 -3.69 15.44
CA ALA A 527 16.43 -4.74 16.45
C ALA A 527 17.38 -4.43 17.63
N GLU A 528 18.62 -4.04 17.35
CA GLU A 528 19.62 -3.66 18.37
C GLU A 528 19.16 -2.41 19.16
N LYS A 529 18.60 -1.41 18.47
CA LYS A 529 18.05 -0.21 19.10
C LYS A 529 16.95 -0.55 20.10
N LEU A 530 15.99 -1.41 19.71
CA LEU A 530 14.91 -1.86 20.58
C LEU A 530 15.44 -2.58 21.82
N ARG A 531 16.32 -3.58 21.63
CA ARG A 531 16.94 -4.33 22.74
C ARG A 531 17.68 -3.40 23.71
N LYS A 532 18.48 -2.46 23.17
CA LYS A 532 19.25 -1.50 23.99
C LYS A 532 18.35 -0.54 24.77
N TYR A 533 17.31 -0.03 24.12
CA TYR A 533 16.37 0.91 24.74
C TYR A 533 15.68 0.28 25.95
N TRP A 534 15.11 -0.91 25.79
CA TRP A 534 14.36 -1.57 26.85
C TRP A 534 15.24 -2.20 27.95
N LYS A 535 16.46 -2.59 27.62
CA LYS A 535 17.44 -3.05 28.65
C LYS A 535 17.84 -1.92 29.63
N ASN A 536 17.77 -0.67 29.18
CA ASN A 536 18.17 0.49 29.97
C ASN A 536 16.99 1.20 30.64
N LYS A 537 15.79 0.73 30.50
CA LYS A 537 14.56 1.23 31.12
C LYS A 537 14.11 0.34 32.28
#